data_0dde9c2058a02f9b78d2b7a474c0643f
#
_entry.id   0dde9c2058a02f9b78d2b7a474c0643f
#
_cell.length_a   1.000
_cell.length_b   1.000
_cell.length_c   1.000
_cell.angle_alpha   90.00
_cell.angle_beta   90.00
_cell.angle_gamma   90.00
#
_symmetry.space_group_name_H-M   'P 1'
#
loop_
_entity.id
_entity.type
_entity.pdbx_description
1 polymer ?
#
loop_
_entity_poly.entity_id
_entity_poly.type
_entity_poly.pdbx_seq_one_letter_code
_entity_poly.pdbx_strand_id
1 'polypeptide(L)'
;WGYLNRTFQADEIEEWVESLAIRIAGFPVSAVRLAKAAVLASEGPIEEGLQEEAYLFARLLRTPESQSQMKQFLQLGGQTKEGELQVGKLSGKLKL
;
A
#
# COMPACT_ATOMS: atom_id res chain seq x y z
N TRP A 1 -0.34 -21.56 -5.44
CA TRP A 1 0.14 -21.72 -4.05
C TRP A 1 0.40 -20.38 -3.34
N GLY A 2 0.34 -19.25 -4.03
CA GLY A 2 0.60 -17.94 -3.42
C GLY A 2 2.07 -17.61 -3.14
N TYR A 3 3.00 -18.46 -3.58
CA TYR A 3 4.44 -18.21 -3.40
C TYR A 3 4.98 -17.12 -4.33
N LEU A 4 4.41 -16.99 -5.52
CA LEU A 4 4.78 -15.99 -6.52
C LEU A 4 3.65 -14.98 -6.73
N ASN A 5 3.99 -13.71 -6.88
CA ASN A 5 3.02 -12.67 -7.22
C ASN A 5 2.54 -12.79 -8.66
N ARG A 6 3.47 -13.02 -9.59
CA ARG A 6 3.23 -13.20 -11.03
C ARG A 6 4.36 -13.99 -11.68
N THR A 7 4.06 -14.51 -12.86
CA THR A 7 5.04 -15.07 -13.78
C THR A 7 5.04 -14.24 -15.08
N PHE A 8 6.20 -14.10 -15.70
CA PHE A 8 6.42 -13.29 -16.88
C PHE A 8 7.26 -14.04 -17.91
N GLN A 9 7.19 -13.61 -19.16
CA GLN A 9 8.23 -13.92 -20.14
C GLN A 9 9.50 -13.14 -19.77
N ALA A 10 10.66 -13.65 -20.21
CA ALA A 10 11.96 -13.12 -19.80
C ALA A 10 12.18 -11.64 -20.20
N ASP A 11 11.58 -11.21 -21.30
CA ASP A 11 11.65 -9.87 -21.85
C ASP A 11 10.69 -8.85 -21.20
N GLU A 12 9.68 -9.34 -20.46
CA GLU A 12 8.65 -8.49 -19.81
C GLU A 12 8.97 -8.16 -18.35
N ILE A 13 9.80 -8.96 -17.67
CA ILE A 13 9.98 -8.89 -16.23
C ILE A 13 10.63 -7.59 -15.76
N GLU A 14 11.62 -7.09 -16.51
CA GLU A 14 12.36 -5.88 -16.10
C GLU A 14 11.46 -4.65 -16.07
N GLU A 15 10.68 -4.41 -17.10
CA GLU A 15 9.73 -3.29 -17.18
C GLU A 15 8.70 -3.34 -16.05
N TRP A 16 8.17 -4.54 -15.78
CA TRP A 16 7.19 -4.69 -14.72
C TRP A 16 7.78 -4.44 -13.33
N VAL A 17 8.99 -4.97 -13.05
CA VAL A 17 9.69 -4.77 -11.78
C VAL A 17 10.03 -3.30 -11.57
N GLU A 18 10.54 -2.62 -12.59
CA GLU A 18 10.85 -1.19 -12.51
C GLU A 18 9.59 -0.35 -12.24
N SER A 19 8.51 -0.62 -12.95
CA SER A 19 7.21 0.04 -12.75
C SER A 19 6.68 -0.16 -11.32
N LEU A 20 6.79 -1.38 -10.79
CA LEU A 20 6.39 -1.68 -9.42
C LEU A 20 7.29 -0.95 -8.40
N ALA A 21 8.60 -0.95 -8.61
CA ALA A 21 9.57 -0.28 -7.74
C ALA A 21 9.32 1.24 -7.68
N ILE A 22 9.09 1.87 -8.82
CA ILE A 22 8.74 3.30 -8.91
C ILE A 22 7.44 3.59 -8.15
N ARG A 23 6.44 2.73 -8.29
CA ARG A 23 5.16 2.89 -7.57
C ARG A 23 5.33 2.77 -6.06
N ILE A 24 6.13 1.80 -5.59
CA ILE A 24 6.43 1.64 -4.16
C ILE A 24 7.22 2.83 -3.63
N ALA A 25 8.20 3.33 -4.38
CA ALA A 25 8.99 4.50 -4.02
C ALA A 25 8.16 5.79 -3.91
N GLY A 26 6.98 5.85 -4.54
CA GLY A 26 6.02 6.95 -4.44
C GLY A 26 5.21 6.97 -3.14
N PHE A 27 5.30 5.94 -2.29
CA PHE A 27 4.62 5.93 -0.99
C PHE A 27 5.50 6.51 0.13
N PRO A 28 4.89 7.08 1.19
CA PRO A 28 5.64 7.50 2.37
C PRO A 28 6.47 6.35 2.95
N VAL A 29 7.72 6.62 3.28
CA VAL A 29 8.63 5.60 3.86
C VAL A 29 8.05 4.99 5.14
N SER A 30 7.37 5.81 5.97
CA SER A 30 6.67 5.35 7.17
C SER A 30 5.56 4.34 6.83
N ALA A 31 4.78 4.59 5.79
CA ALA A 31 3.71 3.70 5.36
C ALA A 31 4.26 2.33 4.92
N VAL A 32 5.30 2.33 4.10
CA VAL A 32 5.94 1.08 3.63
C VAL A 32 6.53 0.29 4.80
N ARG A 33 7.21 0.96 5.74
CA ARG A 33 7.78 0.31 6.93
C ARG A 33 6.73 -0.31 7.84
N LEU A 34 5.64 0.42 8.13
CA LEU A 34 4.58 -0.07 9.00
C LEU A 34 3.77 -1.20 8.33
N ALA A 35 3.53 -1.12 7.03
CA ALA A 35 2.91 -2.21 6.27
C ALA A 35 3.77 -3.49 6.31
N LYS A 36 5.08 -3.39 6.13
CA LYS A 36 5.99 -4.55 6.27
C LYS A 36 5.96 -5.13 7.69
N ALA A 37 5.95 -4.28 8.72
CA ALA A 37 5.87 -4.74 10.10
C ALA A 37 4.57 -5.51 10.37
N ALA A 38 3.42 -5.01 9.87
CA ALA A 38 2.13 -5.69 9.98
C ALA A 38 2.14 -7.06 9.28
N VAL A 39 2.71 -7.14 8.08
CA VAL A 39 2.85 -8.43 7.35
C VAL A 39 3.71 -9.41 8.14
N LEU A 40 4.84 -8.98 8.72
CA LEU A 40 5.70 -9.84 9.54
C LEU A 40 5.00 -10.30 10.83
N ALA A 41 4.17 -9.47 11.45
CA ALA A 41 3.39 -9.83 12.62
C ALA A 41 2.36 -10.94 12.33
N SER A 42 1.95 -11.12 11.08
CA SER A 42 1.02 -12.20 10.68
C SER A 42 1.64 -13.61 10.72
N GLU A 43 2.95 -13.73 10.90
CA GLU A 43 3.64 -15.03 11.06
C GLU A 43 3.47 -15.62 12.47
N GLY A 44 3.01 -14.81 13.44
CA GLY A 44 2.74 -15.20 14.82
C GLY A 44 1.28 -15.60 15.07
N PRO A 45 0.86 -15.68 16.37
CA PRO A 45 -0.54 -15.92 16.74
C PRO A 45 -1.46 -14.84 16.15
N ILE A 46 -2.60 -15.25 15.60
CA ILE A 46 -3.48 -14.36 14.84
C ILE A 46 -4.01 -13.18 15.68
N GLU A 47 -4.35 -13.42 16.95
CA GLU A 47 -4.86 -12.37 17.84
C GLU A 47 -3.81 -11.29 18.11
N GLU A 48 -2.57 -11.68 18.33
CA GLU A 48 -1.45 -10.76 18.54
C GLU A 48 -1.15 -10.00 17.25
N GLY A 49 -1.16 -10.67 16.10
CA GLY A 49 -0.96 -10.08 14.79
C GLY A 49 -2.01 -9.00 14.46
N LEU A 50 -3.29 -9.27 14.75
CA LEU A 50 -4.38 -8.30 14.54
C LEU A 50 -4.26 -7.08 15.48
N GLN A 51 -3.84 -7.27 16.72
CA GLN A 51 -3.60 -6.16 17.65
C GLN A 51 -2.44 -5.29 17.18
N GLU A 52 -1.34 -5.91 16.74
CA GLU A 52 -0.19 -5.18 16.20
C GLU A 52 -0.56 -4.42 14.92
N GLU A 53 -1.30 -5.03 13.99
CA GLU A 53 -1.79 -4.35 12.79
C GLU A 53 -2.63 -3.12 13.13
N ALA A 54 -3.58 -3.24 14.05
CA ALA A 54 -4.41 -2.13 14.49
C ALA A 54 -3.59 -1.00 15.11
N TYR A 55 -2.59 -1.34 15.91
CA TYR A 55 -1.66 -0.36 16.51
C TYR A 55 -0.81 0.36 15.44
N LEU A 56 -0.22 -0.38 14.51
CA LEU A 56 0.61 0.16 13.44
C LEU A 56 -0.22 1.06 12.50
N PHE A 57 -1.44 0.66 12.18
CA PHE A 57 -2.38 1.46 11.40
C PHE A 57 -2.75 2.77 12.10
N ALA A 58 -3.09 2.72 13.39
CA ALA A 58 -3.39 3.91 14.19
C ALA A 58 -2.20 4.88 14.26
N ARG A 59 -0.97 4.37 14.31
CA ARG A 59 0.26 5.20 14.23
C ARG A 59 0.36 5.89 12.88
N LEU A 60 0.16 5.13 11.78
CA LEU A 60 0.25 5.67 10.42
C LEU A 60 -0.77 6.78 10.19
N LEU A 61 -2.01 6.59 10.64
CA LEU A 61 -3.08 7.58 10.48
C LEU A 61 -2.76 8.94 11.10
N ARG A 62 -1.88 8.99 12.10
CA ARG A 62 -1.48 10.24 12.78
C ARG A 62 -0.36 10.99 12.07
N THR A 63 0.24 10.42 11.03
CA THR A 63 1.31 11.10 10.29
C THR A 63 0.74 12.18 9.36
N PRO A 64 1.41 13.34 9.23
CA PRO A 64 0.98 14.40 8.32
C PRO A 64 0.88 13.92 6.87
N GLU A 65 1.79 13.06 6.45
CA GLU A 65 1.82 12.49 5.10
C GLU A 65 0.57 11.66 4.82
N SER A 66 0.17 10.78 5.75
CA SER A 66 -1.06 9.98 5.62
C SER A 66 -2.31 10.86 5.59
N GLN A 67 -2.38 11.88 6.44
CA GLN A 67 -3.48 12.84 6.44
C GLN A 67 -3.58 13.59 5.11
N SER A 68 -2.45 14.02 4.56
CA SER A 68 -2.38 14.68 3.26
C SER A 68 -2.86 13.75 2.14
N GLN A 69 -2.35 12.52 2.10
CA GLN A 69 -2.72 11.54 1.07
C GLN A 69 -4.19 11.12 1.15
N MET A 70 -4.75 10.96 2.34
CA MET A 70 -6.18 10.69 2.50
C MET A 70 -7.04 11.81 1.95
N LYS A 71 -6.68 13.07 2.20
CA LYS A 71 -7.39 14.22 1.60
C LYS A 71 -7.30 14.21 0.07
N GLN A 72 -6.12 13.98 -0.48
CA GLN A 72 -5.93 13.86 -1.93
C GLN A 72 -6.77 12.72 -2.51
N PHE A 73 -6.79 11.56 -1.86
CA PHE A 73 -7.57 10.40 -2.28
C PHE A 73 -9.07 10.74 -2.39
N LEU A 74 -9.62 11.41 -1.39
CA LEU A 74 -11.02 11.86 -1.42
C LEU A 74 -11.29 12.87 -2.54
N GLN A 75 -10.38 13.84 -2.75
CA GLN A 75 -10.48 14.82 -3.83
C GLN A 75 -10.43 14.20 -5.23
N LEU A 76 -9.72 13.10 -5.38
CA LEU A 76 -9.62 12.33 -6.64
C LEU A 76 -10.81 11.40 -6.87
N GLY A 77 -11.78 11.38 -5.98
CA GLY A 77 -12.98 10.56 -6.09
C GLY A 77 -12.93 9.25 -5.28
N GLY A 78 -12.01 9.13 -4.35
CA GLY A 78 -12.02 8.03 -3.37
C GLY A 78 -13.34 8.00 -2.59
N GLN A 79 -13.80 6.80 -2.22
CA GLN A 79 -15.12 6.53 -1.60
C GLN A 79 -16.33 6.82 -2.52
N THR A 80 -16.12 7.14 -3.79
CA THR A 80 -17.19 7.08 -4.79
C THR A 80 -17.19 5.70 -5.47
N LYS A 81 -18.34 5.28 -6.00
CA LYS A 81 -18.43 3.98 -6.71
C LYS A 81 -17.44 3.90 -7.87
N GLU A 82 -17.33 4.96 -8.65
CA GLU A 82 -16.40 5.05 -9.79
C GLU A 82 -14.93 5.00 -9.34
N GLY A 83 -14.61 5.69 -8.25
CA GLY A 83 -13.26 5.72 -7.67
C GLY A 83 -12.85 4.35 -7.10
N GLU A 84 -13.74 3.70 -6.38
CA GLU A 84 -13.47 2.39 -5.78
C GLU A 84 -13.25 1.29 -6.83
N LEU A 85 -13.93 1.36 -7.98
CA LEU A 85 -13.70 0.46 -9.11
C LEU A 85 -12.32 0.68 -9.78
N GLN A 86 -11.64 1.80 -9.50
CA GLN A 86 -10.35 2.17 -10.07
C GLN A 86 -9.31 2.55 -8.98
N VAL A 87 -9.45 2.02 -7.77
CA VAL A 87 -8.61 2.38 -6.62
C VAL A 87 -7.11 2.31 -6.90
N GLY A 88 -6.67 1.33 -7.66
CA GLY A 88 -5.27 1.19 -8.06
C GLY A 88 -4.77 2.37 -8.92
N LYS A 89 -5.63 2.95 -9.76
CA LYS A 89 -5.29 4.15 -10.56
C LYS A 89 -5.31 5.41 -9.71
N LEU A 90 -6.22 5.50 -8.74
CA LEU A 90 -6.28 6.63 -7.81
C LEU A 90 -5.04 6.67 -6.92
N SER A 91 -4.66 5.55 -6.33
CA SER A 91 -3.49 5.46 -5.46
C SER A 91 -2.19 5.83 -6.19
N GLY A 92 -2.07 5.53 -7.49
CA GLY A 92 -0.93 5.93 -8.32
C GLY A 92 -0.85 7.44 -8.61
N LYS A 93 -1.90 8.23 -8.33
CA LYS A 93 -1.92 9.69 -8.51
C LYS A 93 -1.62 10.47 -7.23
N LEU A 94 -1.52 9.80 -6.08
CA LEU A 94 -1.19 10.44 -4.81
C LEU A 94 0.26 10.94 -4.84
N LYS A 95 0.48 12.15 -4.32
CA LYS A 95 1.79 12.79 -4.22
C LYS A 95 2.20 12.93 -2.77
N LEU A 96 3.48 12.77 -2.53
CA LEU A 96 4.08 13.05 -1.23
C LEU A 96 4.11 14.54 -0.93
#